data_42cfcaa631882af8666fbe45dbe76b67
#
_entry.id   42cfcaa631882af8666fbe45dbe76b67
#
_cell.length_a   1.000
_cell.length_b   1.000
_cell.length_c   1.000
_cell.angle_alpha   90.00
_cell.angle_beta   90.00
_cell.angle_gamma   90.00
#
_symmetry.space_group_name_H-M   'P 1'
#
loop_
_entity.id
_entity.type
_entity.pdbx_description
1 polymer ?
#
loop_
_entity_poly.entity_id
_entity_poly.type
_entity_poly.pdbx_seq_one_letter_code
_entity_poly.pdbx_strand_id
1 'polypeptide(L)'
;MTSLTLPHDAVRRATPPVAAAARLASIDAVRGLVMVIMLLDHVRDTLGTHWLVGDPMDARLVAPALFFSRTLASLCAPTFIALTGLSAWLYGQTHSHAETSRFLLTRGLFLMLLELTLVGFAWSAQFPPQTIWLQVIWAIGVCMIALAGLIHLPRGTVAAIGLAIVAGHNLLDPISFSPDSPWFKPWALIHKRSAFEWMGITVKTTYPVLPWIGVIALGYAMGPWFTRPAEERRRWLTSLGIGMILAFILLRAINGYGDAPWAPVPGDPLRSVMSFLALTKYPPSLLFLLSTLGVAALLLALFEGRSGPVTARLIVMGGAPMGFYLLHLYVLRGLYLGAVAIWGTNQGQVFGLPSVGAMWLVYLLLIVPLYYPTRWFADLKRRRRDLRWLRYF
;
A
#
# COMPACT_ATOMS: atom_id res chain seq x y z
N MET A 1 72.27 0.47 -32.12
CA MET A 1 70.86 0.56 -32.52
C MET A 1 70.07 -0.25 -31.51
N THR A 2 69.58 0.40 -30.48
CA THR A 2 68.85 -0.26 -29.35
C THR A 2 67.40 0.22 -29.47
N SER A 3 66.49 -0.68 -29.81
CA SER A 3 65.06 -0.41 -29.90
C SER A 3 64.43 -0.50 -28.51
N LEU A 4 63.96 0.61 -28.01
CA LEU A 4 63.11 0.72 -26.81
C LEU A 4 61.69 0.32 -27.19
N THR A 5 61.24 -0.82 -26.72
CA THR A 5 59.80 -1.22 -26.70
C THR A 5 59.15 -0.62 -25.46
N LEU A 6 58.20 0.28 -25.67
CA LEU A 6 57.34 0.82 -24.64
C LEU A 6 56.29 -0.23 -24.25
N PRO A 7 55.99 -0.44 -22.96
CA PRO A 7 54.90 -1.34 -22.53
C PRO A 7 53.55 -0.69 -22.86
N HIS A 8 52.69 -1.42 -23.53
CA HIS A 8 51.27 -1.11 -23.70
C HIS A 8 50.56 -1.22 -22.35
N ASP A 9 50.55 -0.15 -21.60
CA ASP A 9 49.64 -0.01 -20.46
C ASP A 9 48.19 0.04 -20.99
N ALA A 10 47.51 -1.07 -20.84
CA ALA A 10 46.06 -1.16 -21.01
C ALA A 10 45.40 -0.16 -20.07
N VAL A 11 44.97 0.95 -20.62
CA VAL A 11 44.07 1.90 -19.95
C VAL A 11 42.79 1.11 -19.61
N ARG A 12 42.74 0.50 -18.44
CA ARG A 12 41.49 0.10 -17.82
C ARG A 12 40.65 1.37 -17.72
N ARG A 13 39.70 1.54 -18.63
CA ARG A 13 38.60 2.49 -18.46
C ARG A 13 37.92 2.10 -17.16
N ALA A 14 38.23 2.79 -16.08
CA ALA A 14 37.48 2.75 -14.85
C ALA A 14 36.05 3.14 -15.23
N THR A 15 35.15 2.17 -15.19
CA THR A 15 33.71 2.42 -15.21
C THR A 15 33.46 3.47 -14.12
N PRO A 16 32.87 4.64 -14.44
CA PRO A 16 32.59 5.62 -13.40
C PRO A 16 31.80 4.93 -12.29
N PRO A 17 32.11 5.23 -11.00
CA PRO A 17 31.33 4.68 -9.89
C PRO A 17 29.87 4.97 -10.18
N VAL A 18 29.04 3.94 -10.18
CA VAL A 18 27.59 4.04 -10.34
C VAL A 18 27.14 5.15 -9.39
N ALA A 19 26.76 6.30 -9.97
CA ALA A 19 26.34 7.47 -9.21
C ALA A 19 25.34 6.96 -8.17
N ALA A 20 25.59 7.24 -6.89
CA ALA A 20 24.79 6.81 -5.75
C ALA A 20 23.33 6.92 -6.14
N ALA A 21 22.62 5.79 -6.22
CA ALA A 21 21.40 5.57 -6.98
C ALA A 21 20.49 6.78 -6.86
N ALA A 22 20.38 7.57 -7.93
CA ALA A 22 19.58 8.79 -7.93
C ALA A 22 18.18 8.37 -7.51
N ARG A 23 17.70 8.93 -6.39
CA ARG A 23 16.37 8.62 -5.84
C ARG A 23 15.36 8.75 -6.96
N LEU A 24 14.65 7.67 -7.27
CA LEU A 24 13.73 7.64 -8.39
C LEU A 24 12.50 8.49 -8.05
N ALA A 25 12.45 9.67 -8.64
CA ALA A 25 11.42 10.68 -8.37
C ALA A 25 9.99 10.16 -8.61
N SER A 26 9.81 9.28 -9.59
CA SER A 26 8.52 8.66 -9.91
C SER A 26 7.98 7.79 -8.75
N ILE A 27 8.85 7.02 -8.09
CA ILE A 27 8.46 6.19 -6.94
C ILE A 27 8.00 7.07 -5.78
N ASP A 28 8.76 8.12 -5.46
CA ASP A 28 8.39 9.02 -4.36
C ASP A 28 7.15 9.85 -4.71
N ALA A 29 6.98 10.29 -5.96
CA ALA A 29 5.79 11.02 -6.40
C ALA A 29 4.53 10.16 -6.28
N VAL A 30 4.56 8.91 -6.77
CA VAL A 30 3.42 7.99 -6.64
C VAL A 30 3.14 7.67 -5.17
N ARG A 31 4.20 7.42 -4.37
CA ARG A 31 4.04 7.20 -2.92
C ARG A 31 3.38 8.39 -2.24
N GLY A 32 3.79 9.62 -2.57
CA GLY A 32 3.19 10.84 -2.06
C GLY A 32 1.73 11.00 -2.51
N LEU A 33 1.41 10.70 -3.77
CA LEU A 33 0.04 10.76 -4.28
C LEU A 33 -0.89 9.79 -3.51
N VAL A 34 -0.48 8.54 -3.35
CA VAL A 34 -1.33 7.57 -2.64
C VAL A 34 -1.42 7.88 -1.14
N MET A 35 -0.45 8.59 -0.54
CA MET A 35 -0.57 9.11 0.82
C MET A 35 -1.65 10.19 0.93
N VAL A 36 -1.72 11.11 -0.04
CA VAL A 36 -2.79 12.11 -0.10
C VAL A 36 -4.15 11.43 -0.24
N ILE A 37 -4.26 10.45 -1.14
CA ILE A 37 -5.49 9.67 -1.34
C ILE A 37 -5.87 8.88 -0.07
N MET A 38 -4.89 8.30 0.64
CA MET A 38 -5.11 7.56 1.88
C MET A 38 -5.74 8.42 2.98
N LEU A 39 -5.39 9.71 3.06
CA LEU A 39 -6.01 10.64 4.00
C LEU A 39 -7.54 10.70 3.82
N LEU A 40 -8.04 10.66 2.57
CA LEU A 40 -9.48 10.64 2.29
C LEU A 40 -10.17 9.42 2.93
N ASP A 41 -9.56 8.23 2.80
CA ASP A 41 -10.11 7.00 3.39
C ASP A 41 -10.14 7.08 4.92
N HIS A 42 -9.09 7.63 5.53
CA HIS A 42 -9.00 7.74 6.98
C HIS A 42 -9.91 8.86 7.55
N VAL A 43 -10.13 9.95 6.83
CA VAL A 43 -11.19 10.93 7.18
C VAL A 43 -12.56 10.25 7.18
N ARG A 44 -12.86 9.43 6.16
CA ARG A 44 -14.08 8.63 6.09
C ARG A 44 -14.18 7.65 7.26
N ASP A 45 -13.12 6.90 7.53
CA ASP A 45 -13.12 5.90 8.60
C ASP A 45 -13.26 6.52 9.99
N THR A 46 -12.73 7.74 10.19
CA THR A 46 -12.78 8.41 11.50
C THR A 46 -14.09 9.19 11.71
N LEU A 47 -14.57 9.88 10.67
CA LEU A 47 -15.66 10.85 10.78
C LEU A 47 -16.93 10.44 10.01
N GLY A 48 -16.91 9.30 9.30
CA GLY A 48 -18.00 8.80 8.49
C GLY A 48 -18.47 7.38 8.84
N THR A 49 -17.95 6.75 9.89
CA THR A 49 -18.28 5.39 10.30
C THR A 49 -19.75 5.18 10.69
N HIS A 50 -20.45 6.25 11.02
CA HIS A 50 -21.86 6.25 11.34
C HIS A 50 -22.78 6.11 10.11
N TRP A 51 -22.26 6.31 8.92
CA TRP A 51 -22.99 5.96 7.70
C TRP A 51 -23.04 4.45 7.62
N LEU A 52 -24.05 3.88 8.24
CA LEU A 52 -24.29 2.44 8.45
C LEU A 52 -24.48 1.70 7.12
N VAL A 53 -23.45 1.74 6.30
CA VAL A 53 -23.32 0.88 5.14
C VAL A 53 -22.46 -0.31 5.59
N GLY A 54 -23.03 -1.49 5.59
CA GLY A 54 -22.32 -2.71 5.98
C GLY A 54 -21.04 -2.91 5.12
N ASP A 55 -21.16 -2.68 3.83
CA ASP A 55 -20.03 -2.64 2.88
C ASP A 55 -20.05 -1.33 2.08
N PRO A 56 -19.00 -0.47 2.16
CA PRO A 56 -18.91 0.76 1.37
C PRO A 56 -18.78 0.50 -0.15
N MET A 57 -18.60 -0.74 -0.58
CA MET A 57 -18.59 -1.15 -1.98
C MET A 57 -19.91 -1.77 -2.44
N ASP A 58 -20.97 -1.80 -1.59
CA ASP A 58 -22.29 -2.24 -2.03
C ASP A 58 -22.89 -1.26 -3.03
N ALA A 59 -22.87 -1.65 -4.31
CA ALA A 59 -23.36 -0.83 -5.41
C ALA A 59 -24.87 -0.53 -5.34
N ARG A 60 -25.65 -1.28 -4.58
CA ARG A 60 -27.10 -1.14 -4.48
C ARG A 60 -27.51 -0.17 -3.38
N LEU A 61 -26.81 -0.18 -2.26
CA LEU A 61 -27.17 0.54 -1.04
C LEU A 61 -26.41 1.84 -0.87
N VAL A 62 -25.15 1.89 -1.33
CA VAL A 62 -24.24 3.02 -1.07
C VAL A 62 -24.48 4.17 -2.04
N ALA A 63 -24.37 5.42 -1.54
CA ALA A 63 -24.39 6.61 -2.38
C ALA A 63 -23.17 6.62 -3.34
N PRO A 64 -23.35 6.96 -4.63
CA PRO A 64 -22.27 6.96 -5.62
C PRO A 64 -21.03 7.74 -5.19
N ALA A 65 -21.20 8.91 -4.58
CA ALA A 65 -20.09 9.73 -4.10
C ALA A 65 -19.23 9.02 -3.05
N LEU A 66 -19.84 8.27 -2.12
CA LEU A 66 -19.14 7.49 -1.13
C LEU A 66 -18.42 6.29 -1.76
N PHE A 67 -19.10 5.57 -2.67
CA PHE A 67 -18.56 4.45 -3.42
C PHE A 67 -17.28 4.85 -4.19
N PHE A 68 -17.35 5.91 -4.99
CA PHE A 68 -16.19 6.35 -5.80
C PHE A 68 -15.05 6.92 -4.92
N SER A 69 -15.36 7.55 -3.79
CA SER A 69 -14.34 7.94 -2.81
C SER A 69 -13.59 6.72 -2.28
N ARG A 70 -14.30 5.63 -2.00
CA ARG A 70 -13.71 4.37 -1.56
C ARG A 70 -12.93 3.66 -2.66
N THR A 71 -13.44 3.66 -3.89
CA THR A 71 -12.76 3.11 -5.07
C THR A 71 -11.41 3.81 -5.29
N LEU A 72 -11.37 5.14 -5.19
CA LEU A 72 -10.13 5.91 -5.29
C LEU A 72 -9.12 5.49 -4.23
N ALA A 73 -9.55 5.36 -2.98
CA ALA A 73 -8.70 4.97 -1.86
C ALA A 73 -8.20 3.50 -1.94
N SER A 74 -8.81 2.69 -2.78
CA SER A 74 -8.39 1.30 -3.01
C SER A 74 -7.00 1.17 -3.63
N LEU A 75 -6.50 2.21 -4.30
CA LEU A 75 -5.13 2.27 -4.86
C LEU A 75 -4.02 2.21 -3.80
N CYS A 76 -4.29 2.61 -2.56
CA CYS A 76 -3.25 2.89 -1.58
C CYS A 76 -2.47 1.63 -1.18
N ALA A 77 -3.14 0.62 -0.61
CA ALA A 77 -2.47 -0.56 -0.06
C ALA A 77 -1.68 -1.37 -1.11
N PRO A 78 -2.25 -1.73 -2.29
CA PRO A 78 -1.50 -2.45 -3.32
C PRO A 78 -0.27 -1.69 -3.78
N THR A 79 -0.39 -0.37 -3.98
CA THR A 79 0.73 0.48 -4.40
C THR A 79 1.83 0.53 -3.34
N PHE A 80 1.51 0.74 -2.06
CA PHE A 80 2.51 0.76 -0.99
C PHE A 80 3.26 -0.57 -0.87
N ILE A 81 2.55 -1.69 -0.95
CA ILE A 81 3.15 -3.02 -0.81
C ILE A 81 4.05 -3.33 -2.02
N ALA A 82 3.59 -3.05 -3.25
CA ALA A 82 4.40 -3.22 -4.45
C ALA A 82 5.66 -2.34 -4.42
N LEU A 83 5.52 -1.05 -4.06
CA LEU A 83 6.65 -0.13 -3.92
C LEU A 83 7.60 -0.51 -2.77
N THR A 84 7.12 -1.21 -1.74
CA THR A 84 7.99 -1.76 -0.68
C THR A 84 8.87 -2.87 -1.23
N GLY A 85 8.32 -3.79 -2.02
CA GLY A 85 9.09 -4.83 -2.69
C GLY A 85 10.13 -4.25 -3.67
N LEU A 86 9.73 -3.28 -4.50
CA LEU A 86 10.63 -2.54 -5.38
C LEU A 86 11.75 -1.85 -4.61
N SER A 87 11.43 -1.20 -3.50
CA SER A 87 12.42 -0.51 -2.66
C SER A 87 13.39 -1.49 -2.01
N ALA A 88 12.95 -2.69 -1.66
CA ALA A 88 13.81 -3.75 -1.15
C ALA A 88 14.83 -4.20 -2.20
N TRP A 89 14.41 -4.35 -3.45
CA TRP A 89 15.33 -4.68 -4.55
C TRP A 89 16.37 -3.56 -4.76
N LEU A 90 15.94 -2.29 -4.80
CA LEU A 90 16.85 -1.14 -4.94
C LEU A 90 17.85 -1.05 -3.77
N TYR A 91 17.43 -1.35 -2.55
CA TYR A 91 18.32 -1.42 -1.39
C TYR A 91 19.38 -2.51 -1.57
N GLY A 92 18.99 -3.69 -2.06
CA GLY A 92 19.89 -4.81 -2.35
C GLY A 92 20.92 -4.53 -3.46
N GLN A 93 20.78 -3.45 -4.27
CA GLN A 93 21.81 -3.07 -5.26
C GLN A 93 23.10 -2.53 -4.61
N THR A 94 23.04 -2.09 -3.35
CA THR A 94 24.18 -1.52 -2.61
C THR A 94 24.52 -2.30 -1.34
N HIS A 95 23.76 -3.35 -1.04
CA HIS A 95 23.93 -4.19 0.16
C HIS A 95 23.89 -5.66 -0.23
N SER A 96 24.56 -6.51 0.57
CA SER A 96 24.49 -7.96 0.39
C SER A 96 23.09 -8.50 0.64
N HIS A 97 22.82 -9.72 0.14
CA HIS A 97 21.54 -10.41 0.41
C HIS A 97 21.29 -10.58 1.92
N ALA A 98 22.33 -10.89 2.71
CA ALA A 98 22.21 -11.04 4.16
C ALA A 98 21.86 -9.71 4.85
N GLU A 99 22.49 -8.61 4.46
CA GLU A 99 22.17 -7.27 4.98
C GLU A 99 20.75 -6.84 4.59
N THR A 100 20.36 -7.10 3.35
CA THR A 100 19.02 -6.79 2.85
C THR A 100 17.95 -7.62 3.58
N SER A 101 18.18 -8.92 3.77
CA SER A 101 17.30 -9.80 4.54
C SER A 101 17.17 -9.32 5.99
N ARG A 102 18.28 -9.03 6.67
CA ARG A 102 18.27 -8.50 8.03
C ARG A 102 17.53 -7.18 8.15
N PHE A 103 17.71 -6.27 7.18
CA PHE A 103 16.96 -5.01 7.13
C PHE A 103 15.46 -5.24 6.99
N LEU A 104 15.05 -6.14 6.09
CA LEU A 104 13.65 -6.49 5.88
C LEU A 104 13.02 -7.11 7.13
N LEU A 105 13.73 -8.05 7.79
CA LEU A 105 13.28 -8.66 9.03
C LEU A 105 13.09 -7.64 10.14
N THR A 106 14.13 -6.82 10.41
CA THR A 106 14.06 -5.83 11.50
C THR A 106 13.03 -4.78 11.27
N ARG A 107 12.88 -4.30 10.01
CA ARG A 107 11.85 -3.32 9.66
C ARG A 107 10.46 -3.94 9.67
N GLY A 108 10.30 -5.18 9.21
CA GLY A 108 9.03 -5.91 9.28
C GLY A 108 8.53 -6.05 10.71
N LEU A 109 9.39 -6.52 11.62
CA LEU A 109 9.08 -6.63 13.05
C LEU A 109 8.75 -5.27 13.67
N PHE A 110 9.51 -4.22 13.33
CA PHE A 110 9.23 -2.85 13.79
C PHE A 110 7.84 -2.37 13.36
N LEU A 111 7.44 -2.61 12.09
CA LEU A 111 6.12 -2.23 11.59
C LEU A 111 4.99 -2.99 12.29
N MET A 112 5.19 -4.29 12.55
CA MET A 112 4.22 -5.08 13.31
C MET A 112 4.05 -4.54 14.74
N LEU A 113 5.16 -4.22 15.43
CA LEU A 113 5.11 -3.60 16.75
C LEU A 113 4.43 -2.23 16.70
N LEU A 114 4.72 -1.42 15.68
CA LEU A 114 4.13 -0.11 15.48
C LEU A 114 2.60 -0.19 15.31
N GLU A 115 2.11 -1.18 14.55
CA GLU A 115 0.67 -1.43 14.39
C GLU A 115 0.00 -1.77 15.73
N LEU A 116 0.61 -2.68 16.49
CA LEU A 116 0.06 -3.15 17.76
C LEU A 116 0.10 -2.08 18.88
N THR A 117 0.89 -1.03 18.71
CA THR A 117 1.09 0.04 19.72
C THR A 117 0.55 1.37 19.22
N LEU A 118 1.40 2.19 18.58
CA LEU A 118 1.08 3.57 18.22
C LEU A 118 -0.08 3.68 17.22
N VAL A 119 -0.15 2.79 16.23
CA VAL A 119 -1.23 2.80 15.24
C VAL A 119 -2.55 2.35 15.89
N GLY A 120 -2.53 1.25 16.65
CA GLY A 120 -3.71 0.76 17.38
C GLY A 120 -4.25 1.80 18.36
N PHE A 121 -3.36 2.50 19.08
CA PHE A 121 -3.76 3.58 19.97
C PHE A 121 -4.34 4.79 19.21
N ALA A 122 -3.76 5.17 18.06
CA ALA A 122 -4.30 6.26 17.25
C ALA A 122 -5.73 5.97 16.76
N TRP A 123 -6.06 4.71 16.48
CA TRP A 123 -7.40 4.31 16.07
C TRP A 123 -8.41 4.23 17.23
N SER A 124 -8.00 3.72 18.38
CA SER A 124 -8.93 3.43 19.50
C SER A 124 -8.92 4.51 20.60
N ALA A 125 -7.79 5.18 20.80
CA ALA A 125 -7.48 6.00 21.99
C ALA A 125 -7.64 5.20 23.32
N GLN A 126 -7.45 3.87 23.27
CA GLN A 126 -7.62 2.97 24.43
C GLN A 126 -6.29 2.27 24.76
N PHE A 127 -5.99 2.20 26.06
CA PHE A 127 -4.88 1.43 26.59
C PHE A 127 -5.25 0.80 27.94
N PRO A 128 -5.15 -0.54 28.11
CA PRO A 128 -4.87 -1.55 27.09
C PRO A 128 -5.99 -1.64 26.03
N PRO A 129 -5.69 -2.08 24.81
CA PRO A 129 -6.69 -2.18 23.76
C PRO A 129 -7.68 -3.33 24.05
N GLN A 130 -8.96 -3.07 23.85
CA GLN A 130 -9.99 -4.14 23.86
C GLN A 130 -10.05 -4.89 22.54
N THR A 131 -9.66 -4.22 21.46
CA THR A 131 -9.60 -4.81 20.11
C THR A 131 -8.27 -4.48 19.45
N ILE A 132 -7.61 -5.51 18.94
CA ILE A 132 -6.41 -5.38 18.10
C ILE A 132 -6.86 -5.54 16.64
N TRP A 133 -6.55 -4.54 15.83
CA TRP A 133 -6.82 -4.55 14.40
C TRP A 133 -5.52 -4.84 13.65
N LEU A 134 -5.43 -5.99 12.99
CA LEU A 134 -4.31 -6.34 12.14
C LEU A 134 -4.56 -5.73 10.75
N GLN A 135 -4.09 -4.49 10.56
CA GLN A 135 -4.35 -3.68 9.36
C GLN A 135 -3.13 -3.68 8.40
N VAL A 136 -3.07 -2.64 7.56
CA VAL A 136 -2.11 -2.57 6.44
C VAL A 136 -0.65 -2.53 6.90
N ILE A 137 -0.31 -1.87 8.00
CA ILE A 137 1.07 -1.75 8.48
C ILE A 137 1.56 -3.10 9.00
N TRP A 138 0.70 -3.85 9.73
CA TRP A 138 0.98 -5.23 10.12
C TRP A 138 1.18 -6.12 8.88
N ALA A 139 0.30 -6.02 7.88
CA ALA A 139 0.43 -6.80 6.64
C ALA A 139 1.74 -6.49 5.89
N ILE A 140 2.12 -5.21 5.76
CA ILE A 140 3.41 -4.81 5.18
C ILE A 140 4.57 -5.42 5.97
N GLY A 141 4.50 -5.40 7.32
CA GLY A 141 5.50 -5.98 8.19
C GLY A 141 5.70 -7.48 7.92
N VAL A 142 4.60 -8.26 7.89
CA VAL A 142 4.64 -9.70 7.58
C VAL A 142 5.14 -9.96 6.15
N CYS A 143 4.71 -9.17 5.18
CA CYS A 143 5.18 -9.27 3.79
C CYS A 143 6.69 -9.01 3.68
N MET A 144 7.24 -8.05 4.44
CA MET A 144 8.68 -7.80 4.49
C MET A 144 9.45 -8.98 5.09
N ILE A 145 8.91 -9.63 6.13
CA ILE A 145 9.49 -10.83 6.72
C ILE A 145 9.48 -11.99 5.72
N ALA A 146 8.36 -12.21 5.02
CA ALA A 146 8.28 -13.21 3.96
C ALA A 146 9.29 -12.91 2.83
N LEU A 147 9.38 -11.66 2.39
CA LEU A 147 10.32 -11.24 1.36
C LEU A 147 11.77 -11.42 1.80
N ALA A 148 12.10 -11.23 3.09
CA ALA A 148 13.44 -11.47 3.63
C ALA A 148 13.95 -12.91 3.40
N GLY A 149 13.05 -13.89 3.38
CA GLY A 149 13.35 -15.25 2.96
C GLY A 149 13.39 -15.40 1.43
N LEU A 150 12.42 -14.83 0.72
CA LEU A 150 12.29 -14.99 -0.72
C LEU A 150 13.46 -14.40 -1.53
N ILE A 151 14.12 -13.34 -1.06
CA ILE A 151 15.23 -12.70 -1.78
C ILE A 151 16.47 -13.62 -1.94
N HIS A 152 16.55 -14.73 -1.21
CA HIS A 152 17.60 -15.73 -1.36
C HIS A 152 17.36 -16.67 -2.56
N LEU A 153 16.16 -16.64 -3.14
CA LEU A 153 15.82 -17.40 -4.34
C LEU A 153 16.17 -16.62 -5.61
N PRO A 154 16.37 -17.28 -6.74
CA PRO A 154 16.50 -16.62 -8.02
C PRO A 154 15.30 -15.70 -8.27
N ARG A 155 15.54 -14.51 -8.80
CA ARG A 155 14.48 -13.52 -9.05
C ARG A 155 13.31 -14.06 -9.88
N GLY A 156 13.59 -14.91 -10.89
CA GLY A 156 12.55 -15.57 -11.69
C GLY A 156 11.63 -16.45 -10.84
N THR A 157 12.20 -17.15 -9.85
CA THR A 157 11.43 -17.96 -8.88
C THR A 157 10.57 -17.06 -7.99
N VAL A 158 11.12 -15.94 -7.50
CA VAL A 158 10.34 -14.95 -6.72
C VAL A 158 9.17 -14.40 -7.54
N ALA A 159 9.40 -14.08 -8.82
CA ALA A 159 8.34 -13.65 -9.73
C ALA A 159 7.27 -14.73 -9.93
N ALA A 160 7.68 -15.98 -10.14
CA ALA A 160 6.77 -17.11 -10.32
C ALA A 160 5.92 -17.38 -9.07
N ILE A 161 6.53 -17.34 -7.89
CA ILE A 161 5.80 -17.46 -6.60
C ILE A 161 4.82 -16.31 -6.46
N GLY A 162 5.26 -15.07 -6.70
CA GLY A 162 4.39 -13.89 -6.62
C GLY A 162 3.19 -13.98 -7.55
N LEU A 163 3.43 -14.38 -8.81
CA LEU A 163 2.38 -14.56 -9.81
C LEU A 163 1.42 -15.71 -9.44
N ALA A 164 1.96 -16.85 -9.01
CA ALA A 164 1.14 -18.00 -8.59
C ALA A 164 0.22 -17.63 -7.40
N ILE A 165 0.75 -16.87 -6.42
CA ILE A 165 -0.07 -16.39 -5.31
C ILE A 165 -1.14 -15.41 -5.80
N VAL A 166 -0.77 -14.35 -6.53
CA VAL A 166 -1.71 -13.32 -6.98
C VAL A 166 -2.78 -13.89 -7.91
N ALA A 167 -2.41 -14.78 -8.82
CA ALA A 167 -3.37 -15.37 -9.75
C ALA A 167 -4.17 -16.53 -9.16
N GLY A 168 -3.62 -17.27 -8.19
CA GLY A 168 -4.19 -18.53 -7.72
C GLY A 168 -4.90 -18.47 -6.38
N HIS A 169 -4.66 -17.46 -5.53
CA HIS A 169 -5.19 -17.46 -4.17
C HIS A 169 -6.73 -17.48 -4.10
N ASN A 170 -7.44 -16.93 -5.11
CA ASN A 170 -8.89 -16.99 -5.15
C ASN A 170 -9.46 -18.42 -5.26
N LEU A 171 -8.66 -19.40 -5.68
CA LEU A 171 -9.05 -20.83 -5.61
C LEU A 171 -9.22 -21.31 -4.16
N LEU A 172 -8.66 -20.59 -3.20
CA LEU A 172 -8.74 -20.90 -1.78
C LEU A 172 -9.97 -20.27 -1.10
N ASP A 173 -10.71 -19.36 -1.77
CA ASP A 173 -11.85 -18.65 -1.20
C ASP A 173 -12.96 -19.58 -0.63
N PRO A 174 -13.25 -20.76 -1.23
CA PRO A 174 -14.23 -21.71 -0.69
C PRO A 174 -13.80 -22.36 0.62
N ILE A 175 -12.49 -22.36 0.96
CA ILE A 175 -11.98 -23.01 2.15
C ILE A 175 -12.31 -22.16 3.37
N SER A 176 -13.00 -22.76 4.34
CA SER A 176 -13.31 -22.13 5.62
C SER A 176 -13.20 -23.16 6.74
N PHE A 177 -12.84 -22.68 7.92
CA PHE A 177 -12.73 -23.50 9.14
C PHE A 177 -13.71 -22.99 10.19
N SER A 178 -14.28 -23.90 10.99
CA SER A 178 -15.10 -23.50 12.14
C SER A 178 -14.24 -22.81 13.21
N PRO A 179 -14.80 -21.94 14.06
CA PRO A 179 -14.07 -21.26 15.12
C PRO A 179 -13.31 -22.19 16.07
N ASP A 180 -13.80 -23.41 16.26
CA ASP A 180 -13.20 -24.42 17.15
C ASP A 180 -12.05 -25.19 16.49
N SER A 181 -11.85 -25.03 15.17
CA SER A 181 -10.76 -25.67 14.45
C SER A 181 -9.41 -25.04 14.81
N PRO A 182 -8.34 -25.83 15.02
CA PRO A 182 -7.00 -25.29 15.21
C PRO A 182 -6.50 -24.50 14.00
N TRP A 183 -7.07 -24.72 12.82
CA TRP A 183 -6.74 -24.02 11.58
C TRP A 183 -7.47 -22.67 11.41
N PHE A 184 -8.48 -22.38 12.22
CA PHE A 184 -9.26 -21.13 12.10
C PHE A 184 -8.39 -19.87 12.24
N LYS A 185 -7.62 -19.76 13.33
CA LYS A 185 -6.76 -18.60 13.57
C LYS A 185 -5.65 -18.44 12.54
N PRO A 186 -4.86 -19.50 12.19
CA PRO A 186 -3.92 -19.42 11.08
C PRO A 186 -4.56 -19.00 9.77
N TRP A 187 -5.72 -19.56 9.43
CA TRP A 187 -6.42 -19.22 8.19
C TRP A 187 -6.93 -17.79 8.17
N ALA A 188 -7.41 -17.29 9.32
CA ALA A 188 -7.81 -15.90 9.49
C ALA A 188 -6.65 -14.93 9.24
N LEU A 189 -5.41 -15.27 9.60
CA LEU A 189 -4.23 -14.45 9.35
C LEU A 189 -3.79 -14.53 7.89
N ILE A 190 -3.91 -15.70 7.25
CA ILE A 190 -3.33 -15.97 5.93
C ILE A 190 -4.29 -15.58 4.81
N HIS A 191 -5.59 -15.96 4.88
CA HIS A 191 -6.45 -15.85 3.72
C HIS A 191 -7.86 -15.29 4.01
N LYS A 192 -8.49 -15.58 5.14
CA LYS A 192 -9.91 -15.21 5.37
C LYS A 192 -10.06 -14.18 6.47
N ARG A 193 -10.57 -12.97 6.12
CA ARG A 193 -10.90 -11.94 7.12
C ARG A 193 -11.83 -12.51 8.19
N SER A 194 -11.42 -12.43 9.46
CA SER A 194 -12.16 -12.97 10.60
C SER A 194 -11.88 -12.19 11.87
N ALA A 195 -12.62 -12.49 12.93
CA ALA A 195 -12.36 -12.02 14.27
C ALA A 195 -12.33 -13.21 15.24
N PHE A 196 -11.46 -13.17 16.23
CA PHE A 196 -11.34 -14.18 17.27
C PHE A 196 -10.82 -13.60 18.57
N GLU A 197 -11.13 -14.28 19.67
CA GLU A 197 -10.60 -13.92 20.98
C GLU A 197 -9.22 -14.53 21.20
N TRP A 198 -8.30 -13.72 21.72
CA TRP A 198 -6.98 -14.15 22.16
C TRP A 198 -6.60 -13.44 23.46
N MET A 199 -6.44 -14.23 24.54
CA MET A 199 -6.10 -13.75 25.89
C MET A 199 -7.04 -12.61 26.39
N GLY A 200 -8.35 -12.71 26.10
CA GLY A 200 -9.33 -11.70 26.49
C GLY A 200 -9.38 -10.43 25.63
N ILE A 201 -8.65 -10.43 24.52
CA ILE A 201 -8.63 -9.33 23.54
C ILE A 201 -9.21 -9.82 22.22
N THR A 202 -10.12 -9.05 21.64
CA THR A 202 -10.65 -9.33 20.29
C THR A 202 -9.59 -9.00 19.23
N VAL A 203 -9.15 -9.98 18.45
CA VAL A 203 -8.25 -9.79 17.31
C VAL A 203 -9.04 -9.81 16.02
N LYS A 204 -8.96 -8.74 15.23
CA LYS A 204 -9.62 -8.61 13.92
C LYS A 204 -8.58 -8.62 12.79
N THR A 205 -8.62 -9.66 11.94
CA THR A 205 -7.71 -9.81 10.80
C THR A 205 -8.29 -9.07 9.59
N THR A 206 -7.97 -7.77 9.47
CA THR A 206 -8.48 -6.96 8.36
C THR A 206 -7.74 -7.21 7.06
N TYR A 207 -6.43 -7.53 7.15
CA TYR A 207 -5.56 -7.76 6.00
C TYR A 207 -4.95 -9.17 6.02
N PRO A 208 -5.70 -10.22 5.59
CA PRO A 208 -5.11 -11.54 5.37
C PRO A 208 -3.91 -11.45 4.43
N VAL A 209 -2.78 -12.09 4.78
CA VAL A 209 -1.48 -11.70 4.22
C VAL A 209 -1.09 -12.37 2.91
N LEU A 210 -1.70 -13.51 2.57
CA LEU A 210 -1.25 -14.33 1.44
C LEU A 210 -1.17 -13.55 0.12
N PRO A 211 -2.23 -12.87 -0.36
CA PRO A 211 -2.14 -12.13 -1.62
C PRO A 211 -1.13 -10.99 -1.58
N TRP A 212 -0.96 -10.36 -0.42
CA TRP A 212 0.00 -9.27 -0.23
C TRP A 212 1.45 -9.73 -0.30
N ILE A 213 1.75 -10.97 0.15
CA ILE A 213 3.07 -11.60 -0.06
C ILE A 213 3.33 -11.76 -1.56
N GLY A 214 2.33 -12.12 -2.36
CA GLY A 214 2.45 -12.14 -3.82
C GLY A 214 2.76 -10.76 -4.40
N VAL A 215 2.05 -9.73 -3.94
CA VAL A 215 2.25 -8.34 -4.42
C VAL A 215 3.65 -7.81 -4.10
N ILE A 216 4.16 -8.01 -2.88
CA ILE A 216 5.51 -7.55 -2.52
C ILE A 216 6.59 -8.30 -3.31
N ALA A 217 6.40 -9.61 -3.56
CA ALA A 217 7.31 -10.43 -4.36
C ALA A 217 7.36 -9.95 -5.82
N LEU A 218 6.20 -9.63 -6.43
CA LEU A 218 6.14 -9.04 -7.79
C LEU A 218 6.79 -7.66 -7.84
N GLY A 219 6.56 -6.82 -6.83
CA GLY A 219 7.22 -5.52 -6.70
C GLY A 219 8.75 -5.65 -6.64
N TYR A 220 9.28 -6.61 -5.89
CA TYR A 220 10.72 -6.94 -5.86
C TYR A 220 11.22 -7.43 -7.23
N ALA A 221 10.50 -8.35 -7.86
CA ALA A 221 10.88 -8.94 -9.13
C ALA A 221 10.95 -7.91 -10.28
N MET A 222 10.13 -6.83 -10.21
CA MET A 222 10.10 -5.73 -11.18
C MET A 222 11.31 -4.79 -11.03
N GLY A 223 12.09 -4.91 -9.95
CA GLY A 223 13.19 -4.02 -9.61
C GLY A 223 14.16 -3.68 -10.74
N PRO A 224 14.68 -4.64 -11.55
CA PRO A 224 15.61 -4.35 -12.65
C PRO A 224 15.10 -3.37 -13.71
N TRP A 225 13.80 -3.20 -13.85
CA TRP A 225 13.26 -2.18 -14.76
C TRP A 225 13.70 -0.77 -14.36
N PHE A 226 13.93 -0.57 -13.06
CA PHE A 226 14.27 0.73 -12.49
C PHE A 226 15.78 1.08 -12.59
N THR A 227 16.61 0.16 -13.10
CA THR A 227 17.99 0.47 -13.52
C THR A 227 18.09 0.81 -15.02
N ARG A 228 17.00 0.66 -15.77
CA ARG A 228 16.96 0.99 -17.20
C ARG A 228 16.70 2.49 -17.44
N PRO A 229 16.98 2.99 -18.65
CA PRO A 229 16.63 4.36 -19.02
C PRO A 229 15.16 4.69 -18.78
N ALA A 230 14.86 5.94 -18.42
CA ALA A 230 13.51 6.37 -18.06
C ALA A 230 12.49 6.12 -19.18
N GLU A 231 12.87 6.29 -20.44
CA GLU A 231 11.99 6.07 -21.59
C GLU A 231 11.62 4.59 -21.76
N GLU A 232 12.58 3.67 -21.62
CA GLU A 232 12.35 2.24 -21.68
C GLU A 232 11.46 1.79 -20.52
N ARG A 233 11.76 2.26 -19.30
CA ARG A 233 10.96 2.00 -18.10
C ARG A 233 9.54 2.50 -18.26
N ARG A 234 9.34 3.71 -18.79
CA ARG A 234 8.03 4.29 -19.05
C ARG A 234 7.21 3.41 -20.00
N ARG A 235 7.81 2.92 -21.10
CA ARG A 235 7.15 2.02 -22.04
C ARG A 235 6.70 0.73 -21.36
N TRP A 236 7.58 0.08 -20.60
CA TRP A 236 7.25 -1.18 -19.92
C TRP A 236 6.17 -1.00 -18.87
N LEU A 237 6.24 0.06 -18.06
CA LEU A 237 5.22 0.38 -17.06
C LEU A 237 3.86 0.69 -17.73
N THR A 238 3.86 1.41 -18.85
CA THR A 238 2.64 1.69 -19.61
C THR A 238 2.04 0.41 -20.17
N SER A 239 2.86 -0.43 -20.82
CA SER A 239 2.39 -1.71 -21.37
C SER A 239 1.87 -2.65 -20.28
N LEU A 240 2.57 -2.74 -19.14
CA LEU A 240 2.11 -3.53 -17.98
C LEU A 240 0.78 -3.00 -17.45
N GLY A 241 0.69 -1.68 -17.22
CA GLY A 241 -0.52 -1.07 -16.68
C GLY A 241 -1.74 -1.25 -17.58
N ILE A 242 -1.58 -1.00 -18.90
CA ILE A 242 -2.64 -1.24 -19.90
C ILE A 242 -3.01 -2.72 -19.92
N GLY A 243 -2.02 -3.63 -19.98
CA GLY A 243 -2.26 -5.07 -20.00
C GLY A 243 -3.03 -5.54 -18.75
N MET A 244 -2.70 -5.05 -17.57
CA MET A 244 -3.42 -5.38 -16.32
C MET A 244 -4.86 -4.85 -16.34
N ILE A 245 -5.09 -3.61 -16.81
CA ILE A 245 -6.44 -3.05 -16.92
C ILE A 245 -7.29 -3.80 -17.95
N LEU A 246 -6.71 -4.17 -19.10
CA LEU A 246 -7.41 -4.98 -20.09
C LEU A 246 -7.74 -6.37 -19.56
N ALA A 247 -6.80 -7.01 -18.85
CA ALA A 247 -7.03 -8.30 -18.18
C ALA A 247 -8.14 -8.19 -17.14
N PHE A 248 -8.14 -7.12 -16.31
CA PHE A 248 -9.22 -6.83 -15.39
C PHE A 248 -10.58 -6.73 -16.10
N ILE A 249 -10.68 -5.91 -17.15
CA ILE A 249 -11.94 -5.71 -17.88
C ILE A 249 -12.43 -7.02 -18.48
N LEU A 250 -11.54 -7.79 -19.13
CA LEU A 250 -11.86 -9.05 -19.75
C LEU A 250 -12.35 -10.10 -18.75
N LEU A 251 -11.57 -10.34 -17.68
CA LEU A 251 -11.93 -11.32 -16.65
C LEU A 251 -13.20 -10.92 -15.91
N ARG A 252 -13.38 -9.60 -15.64
CA ARG A 252 -14.59 -9.09 -15.01
C ARG A 252 -15.83 -9.26 -15.91
N ALA A 253 -15.67 -9.06 -17.24
CA ALA A 253 -16.75 -9.28 -18.21
C ALA A 253 -17.12 -10.75 -18.33
N ILE A 254 -16.13 -11.67 -18.32
CA ILE A 254 -16.35 -13.13 -18.30
C ILE A 254 -17.06 -13.57 -17.02
N ASN A 255 -16.83 -12.87 -15.90
CA ASN A 255 -17.51 -13.06 -14.63
C ASN A 255 -17.34 -14.48 -14.01
N GLY A 256 -16.24 -15.16 -14.34
CA GLY A 256 -16.03 -16.57 -13.96
C GLY A 256 -15.00 -16.80 -12.87
N TYR A 257 -14.03 -15.88 -12.68
CA TYR A 257 -12.92 -16.04 -11.73
C TYR A 257 -12.33 -14.71 -11.28
N GLY A 258 -11.79 -14.69 -10.09
CA GLY A 258 -10.93 -13.63 -9.57
C GLY A 258 -11.64 -12.59 -8.72
N ASP A 259 -12.95 -12.68 -8.56
CA ASP A 259 -13.78 -11.94 -7.57
C ASP A 259 -15.22 -12.52 -7.54
N ALA A 260 -16.02 -12.04 -6.59
CA ALA A 260 -17.45 -12.32 -6.58
C ALA A 260 -18.13 -11.86 -7.88
N PRO A 261 -19.10 -12.61 -8.43
CA PRO A 261 -19.78 -12.21 -9.65
C PRO A 261 -20.50 -10.86 -9.52
N TRP A 262 -20.45 -10.07 -10.59
CA TRP A 262 -21.21 -8.82 -10.70
C TRP A 262 -22.45 -9.01 -11.57
N ALA A 263 -23.42 -8.14 -11.39
CA ALA A 263 -24.61 -8.10 -12.24
C ALA A 263 -24.98 -6.64 -12.56
N PRO A 264 -25.47 -6.37 -13.78
CA PRO A 264 -26.01 -5.07 -14.11
C PRO A 264 -27.26 -4.76 -13.26
N VAL A 265 -27.49 -3.49 -12.97
CA VAL A 265 -28.70 -3.02 -12.28
C VAL A 265 -29.67 -2.50 -13.33
N PRO A 266 -30.82 -3.18 -13.54
CA PRO A 266 -31.79 -2.78 -14.57
C PRO A 266 -32.28 -1.34 -14.37
N GLY A 267 -32.25 -0.53 -15.44
CA GLY A 267 -32.68 0.84 -15.40
C GLY A 267 -31.71 1.84 -14.74
N ASP A 268 -30.58 1.38 -14.19
CA ASP A 268 -29.58 2.26 -13.56
C ASP A 268 -28.15 1.95 -14.07
N PRO A 269 -27.71 2.65 -15.14
CA PRO A 269 -26.36 2.48 -15.68
C PRO A 269 -25.25 2.83 -14.69
N LEU A 270 -25.46 3.84 -13.83
CA LEU A 270 -24.47 4.26 -12.85
C LEU A 270 -24.23 3.15 -11.81
N ARG A 271 -25.32 2.58 -11.27
CA ARG A 271 -25.20 1.43 -10.35
C ARG A 271 -24.66 0.19 -11.03
N SER A 272 -24.88 -0.02 -12.32
CA SER A 272 -24.25 -1.09 -13.10
C SER A 272 -22.74 -0.91 -13.18
N VAL A 273 -22.24 0.32 -13.42
CA VAL A 273 -20.83 0.64 -13.37
C VAL A 273 -20.27 0.44 -11.95
N MET A 274 -20.99 0.86 -10.91
CA MET A 274 -20.59 0.62 -9.53
C MET A 274 -20.51 -0.88 -9.24
N SER A 275 -21.48 -1.70 -9.65
CA SER A 275 -21.45 -3.16 -9.52
C SER A 275 -20.25 -3.78 -10.22
N PHE A 276 -19.91 -3.32 -11.42
CA PHE A 276 -18.72 -3.76 -12.16
C PHE A 276 -17.42 -3.42 -11.41
N LEU A 277 -17.34 -2.27 -10.73
CA LEU A 277 -16.19 -1.78 -9.99
C LEU A 277 -16.19 -2.20 -8.51
N ALA A 278 -17.24 -2.87 -8.02
CA ALA A 278 -17.31 -3.40 -6.67
C ALA A 278 -16.39 -4.63 -6.56
N LEU A 279 -15.18 -4.42 -6.04
CA LEU A 279 -14.12 -5.43 -5.95
C LEU A 279 -13.75 -5.70 -4.50
N THR A 280 -13.49 -6.98 -4.21
CA THR A 280 -13.12 -7.45 -2.87
C THR A 280 -11.69 -7.05 -2.51
N LYS A 281 -11.56 -6.30 -1.41
CA LYS A 281 -10.27 -5.84 -0.88
C LYS A 281 -9.71 -6.72 0.24
N TYR A 282 -10.53 -7.52 0.90
CA TYR A 282 -10.16 -8.22 2.14
C TYR A 282 -10.62 -9.69 2.17
N PRO A 283 -9.79 -10.65 1.69
CA PRO A 283 -8.50 -10.49 1.01
C PRO A 283 -8.66 -9.81 -0.36
N PRO A 284 -7.61 -9.17 -0.88
CA PRO A 284 -7.71 -8.51 -2.20
C PRO A 284 -7.84 -9.57 -3.28
N SER A 285 -8.90 -9.49 -4.07
CA SER A 285 -9.14 -10.40 -5.21
C SER A 285 -8.14 -10.16 -6.34
N LEU A 286 -7.99 -11.12 -7.25
CA LEU A 286 -7.19 -10.96 -8.46
C LEU A 286 -7.64 -9.72 -9.26
N LEU A 287 -8.95 -9.54 -9.42
CA LEU A 287 -9.51 -8.41 -10.17
C LEU A 287 -9.22 -7.08 -9.48
N PHE A 288 -9.29 -7.04 -8.15
CA PHE A 288 -8.88 -5.89 -7.36
C PHE A 288 -7.40 -5.55 -7.57
N LEU A 289 -6.52 -6.56 -7.56
CA LEU A 289 -5.08 -6.36 -7.77
C LEU A 289 -4.75 -5.94 -9.20
N LEU A 290 -5.41 -6.52 -10.22
CA LEU A 290 -5.23 -6.12 -11.61
C LEU A 290 -5.63 -4.67 -11.85
N SER A 291 -6.80 -4.25 -11.35
CA SER A 291 -7.28 -2.87 -11.51
C SER A 291 -6.38 -1.86 -10.79
N THR A 292 -6.04 -2.11 -9.54
CA THR A 292 -5.30 -1.15 -8.70
C THR A 292 -3.81 -1.08 -9.05
N LEU A 293 -3.14 -2.22 -9.24
CA LEU A 293 -1.73 -2.26 -9.64
C LEU A 293 -1.55 -1.82 -11.09
N GLY A 294 -2.53 -2.07 -11.98
CA GLY A 294 -2.55 -1.53 -13.33
C GLY A 294 -2.53 -0.01 -13.32
N VAL A 295 -3.40 0.63 -12.53
CA VAL A 295 -3.40 2.09 -12.34
C VAL A 295 -2.09 2.55 -11.70
N ALA A 296 -1.55 1.84 -10.70
CA ALA A 296 -0.27 2.19 -10.07
C ALA A 296 0.89 2.17 -11.07
N ALA A 297 0.95 1.19 -11.98
CA ALA A 297 1.95 1.13 -13.05
C ALA A 297 1.82 2.31 -14.02
N LEU A 298 0.60 2.69 -14.41
CA LEU A 298 0.34 3.86 -15.25
C LEU A 298 0.74 5.17 -14.55
N LEU A 299 0.50 5.28 -13.24
CA LEU A 299 0.94 6.44 -12.45
C LEU A 299 2.47 6.52 -12.37
N LEU A 300 3.15 5.39 -12.17
CA LEU A 300 4.61 5.35 -12.22
C LEU A 300 5.12 5.82 -13.59
N ALA A 301 4.56 5.30 -14.69
CA ALA A 301 4.90 5.74 -16.05
C ALA A 301 4.61 7.23 -16.27
N LEU A 302 3.51 7.74 -15.72
CA LEU A 302 3.11 9.14 -15.79
C LEU A 302 4.14 10.07 -15.13
N PHE A 303 4.68 9.67 -13.97
CA PHE A 303 5.65 10.48 -13.23
C PHE A 303 7.10 10.29 -13.68
N GLU A 304 7.39 9.34 -14.61
CA GLU A 304 8.73 9.19 -15.18
C GLU A 304 9.15 10.47 -15.95
N GLY A 305 10.26 11.06 -15.52
CA GLY A 305 10.81 12.27 -16.14
C GLY A 305 9.97 13.54 -15.92
N ARG A 306 8.87 13.48 -15.20
CA ARG A 306 8.06 14.68 -14.93
C ARG A 306 8.64 15.50 -13.79
N SER A 307 8.69 16.82 -14.03
CA SER A 307 9.01 17.85 -13.06
C SER A 307 7.84 18.83 -12.94
N GLY A 308 7.85 19.64 -11.88
CA GLY A 308 6.85 20.67 -11.65
C GLY A 308 6.48 20.81 -10.17
N PRO A 309 5.77 21.87 -9.79
CA PRO A 309 5.50 22.18 -8.39
C PRO A 309 4.66 21.11 -7.68
N VAL A 310 3.71 20.49 -8.36
CA VAL A 310 2.89 19.41 -7.80
C VAL A 310 3.75 18.16 -7.58
N THR A 311 4.48 17.73 -8.61
CA THR A 311 5.39 16.58 -8.51
C THR A 311 6.42 16.77 -7.40
N ALA A 312 7.00 17.96 -7.28
CA ALA A 312 7.97 18.25 -6.21
C ALA A 312 7.36 18.12 -4.81
N ARG A 313 6.11 18.59 -4.60
CA ARG A 313 5.41 18.43 -3.32
C ARG A 313 5.09 16.96 -3.02
N LEU A 314 4.65 16.21 -4.02
CA LEU A 314 4.40 14.77 -3.86
C LEU A 314 5.68 14.00 -3.53
N ILE A 315 6.83 14.31 -4.17
CA ILE A 315 8.13 13.72 -3.85
C ILE A 315 8.53 13.98 -2.39
N VAL A 316 8.29 15.19 -1.89
CA VAL A 316 8.57 15.53 -0.48
C VAL A 316 7.72 14.66 0.45
N MET A 317 6.43 14.55 0.20
CA MET A 317 5.53 13.70 1.00
C MET A 317 5.95 12.23 0.94
N GLY A 318 6.18 11.69 -0.26
CA GLY A 318 6.61 10.30 -0.46
C GLY A 318 7.97 9.97 0.17
N GLY A 319 8.71 10.99 0.62
CA GLY A 319 9.96 10.86 1.37
C GLY A 319 9.79 10.45 2.83
N ALA A 320 8.62 10.63 3.41
CA ALA A 320 8.34 10.37 4.83
C ALA A 320 6.99 9.66 5.04
N PRO A 321 6.73 8.51 4.38
CA PRO A 321 5.42 7.89 4.37
C PRO A 321 4.94 7.49 5.77
N MET A 322 5.79 6.90 6.59
CA MET A 322 5.42 6.47 7.94
C MET A 322 5.20 7.68 8.88
N GLY A 323 6.01 8.74 8.72
CA GLY A 323 5.80 9.97 9.49
C GLY A 323 4.44 10.60 9.21
N PHE A 324 4.06 10.71 7.93
CA PHE A 324 2.73 11.17 7.55
C PHE A 324 1.63 10.24 8.04
N TYR A 325 1.85 8.90 7.93
CA TYR A 325 0.87 7.92 8.37
C TYR A 325 0.50 8.08 9.84
N LEU A 326 1.48 8.18 10.72
CA LEU A 326 1.21 8.40 12.14
C LEU A 326 0.62 9.78 12.40
N LEU A 327 1.22 10.82 11.82
CA LEU A 327 0.78 12.20 12.02
C LEU A 327 -0.70 12.38 11.73
N HIS A 328 -1.17 11.95 10.53
CA HIS A 328 -2.57 12.20 10.18
C HIS A 328 -3.55 11.36 11.01
N LEU A 329 -3.19 10.14 11.43
CA LEU A 329 -4.03 9.35 12.33
C LEU A 329 -4.23 10.03 13.67
N TYR A 330 -3.16 10.54 14.28
CA TYR A 330 -3.25 11.27 15.56
C TYR A 330 -4.00 12.60 15.41
N VAL A 331 -3.79 13.32 14.31
CA VAL A 331 -4.55 14.54 14.00
C VAL A 331 -6.04 14.23 13.84
N LEU A 332 -6.40 13.19 13.08
CA LEU A 332 -7.79 12.78 12.91
C LEU A 332 -8.42 12.33 14.23
N ARG A 333 -7.70 11.57 15.04
CA ARG A 333 -8.19 11.18 16.37
C ARG A 333 -8.40 12.39 17.27
N GLY A 334 -7.47 13.35 17.27
CA GLY A 334 -7.61 14.61 18.03
C GLY A 334 -8.82 15.43 17.57
N LEU A 335 -9.02 15.54 16.25
CA LEU A 335 -10.20 16.23 15.68
C LEU A 335 -11.51 15.53 16.07
N TYR A 336 -11.54 14.20 16.03
CA TYR A 336 -12.70 13.43 16.45
C TYR A 336 -13.05 13.66 17.92
N LEU A 337 -12.05 13.53 18.81
CA LEU A 337 -12.23 13.76 20.25
C LEU A 337 -12.64 15.21 20.55
N GLY A 338 -12.03 16.19 19.86
CA GLY A 338 -12.42 17.58 19.96
C GLY A 338 -13.85 17.84 19.49
N ALA A 339 -14.27 17.21 18.37
CA ALA A 339 -15.64 17.32 17.88
C ALA A 339 -16.65 16.72 18.88
N VAL A 340 -16.35 15.55 19.45
CA VAL A 340 -17.18 14.94 20.50
C VAL A 340 -17.25 15.81 21.75
N ALA A 341 -16.14 16.43 22.16
CA ALA A 341 -16.12 17.30 23.35
C ALA A 341 -16.92 18.61 23.16
N ILE A 342 -16.95 19.16 21.93
CA ILE A 342 -17.64 20.43 21.64
C ILE A 342 -19.12 20.22 21.30
N TRP A 343 -19.43 19.22 20.46
CA TRP A 343 -20.77 19.01 19.91
C TRP A 343 -21.47 17.76 20.43
N GLY A 344 -20.79 16.94 21.21
CA GLY A 344 -21.29 15.63 21.65
C GLY A 344 -21.31 14.60 20.52
N THR A 345 -21.97 13.46 20.79
CA THR A 345 -22.25 12.45 19.78
C THR A 345 -23.57 12.78 19.07
N ASN A 346 -23.61 12.70 17.74
CA ASN A 346 -24.78 13.04 16.93
C ASN A 346 -25.36 11.86 16.14
N GLN A 347 -24.74 10.68 16.26
CA GLN A 347 -25.14 9.43 15.61
C GLN A 347 -25.03 8.27 16.61
N GLY A 348 -25.98 8.20 17.56
CA GLY A 348 -25.91 7.25 18.67
C GLY A 348 -24.72 7.51 19.58
N GLN A 349 -23.76 6.60 19.64
CA GLN A 349 -22.55 6.74 20.48
C GLN A 349 -21.34 7.32 19.73
N VAL A 350 -21.50 7.76 18.48
CA VAL A 350 -20.41 8.30 17.67
C VAL A 350 -20.74 9.69 17.16
N PHE A 351 -19.68 10.49 16.93
CA PHE A 351 -19.78 11.72 16.16
C PHE A 351 -19.57 11.43 14.68
N GLY A 352 -20.32 12.07 13.81
CA GLY A 352 -20.15 11.91 12.38
C GLY A 352 -20.50 13.17 11.58
N LEU A 353 -19.82 13.30 10.43
CA LEU A 353 -20.07 14.39 9.48
C LEU A 353 -21.42 14.20 8.79
N PRO A 354 -22.14 15.29 8.48
CA PRO A 354 -23.50 15.23 7.96
C PRO A 354 -23.58 14.72 6.51
N SER A 355 -22.48 14.77 5.74
CA SER A 355 -22.50 14.40 4.33
C SER A 355 -21.13 14.05 3.77
N VAL A 356 -21.13 13.37 2.63
CA VAL A 356 -19.89 13.07 1.86
C VAL A 356 -19.19 14.38 1.43
N GLY A 357 -19.93 15.44 1.13
CA GLY A 357 -19.35 16.76 0.83
C GLY A 357 -18.60 17.36 2.00
N ALA A 358 -19.12 17.24 3.23
CA ALA A 358 -18.42 17.67 4.45
C ALA A 358 -17.14 16.83 4.67
N MET A 359 -17.17 15.53 4.40
CA MET A 359 -15.98 14.66 4.43
C MET A 359 -14.91 15.16 3.45
N TRP A 360 -15.28 15.45 2.21
CA TRP A 360 -14.36 15.99 1.21
C TRP A 360 -13.80 17.35 1.61
N LEU A 361 -14.60 18.22 2.21
CA LEU A 361 -14.15 19.51 2.71
C LEU A 361 -13.09 19.35 3.80
N VAL A 362 -13.34 18.51 4.82
CA VAL A 362 -12.37 18.21 5.87
C VAL A 362 -11.09 17.63 5.30
N TYR A 363 -11.20 16.68 4.36
CA TYR A 363 -10.06 16.10 3.67
C TYR A 363 -9.20 17.16 2.98
N LEU A 364 -9.82 18.05 2.16
CA LEU A 364 -9.09 19.09 1.43
C LEU A 364 -8.43 20.10 2.37
N LEU A 365 -9.12 20.49 3.46
CA LEU A 365 -8.58 21.39 4.47
C LEU A 365 -7.39 20.80 5.22
N LEU A 366 -7.29 19.48 5.36
CA LEU A 366 -6.21 18.82 6.07
C LEU A 366 -4.94 18.63 5.23
N ILE A 367 -5.03 18.66 3.89
CA ILE A 367 -3.85 18.42 3.02
C ILE A 367 -2.73 19.42 3.33
N VAL A 368 -3.07 20.71 3.42
CA VAL A 368 -2.08 21.77 3.60
C VAL A 368 -1.45 21.75 5.00
N PRO A 369 -2.19 21.72 6.11
CA PRO A 369 -1.62 21.64 7.45
C PRO A 369 -0.74 20.41 7.66
N LEU A 370 -1.10 19.25 7.08
CA LEU A 370 -0.32 18.02 7.21
C LEU A 370 0.94 18.01 6.33
N TYR A 371 0.97 18.81 5.26
CA TYR A 371 2.14 18.90 4.38
C TYR A 371 3.37 19.45 5.10
N TYR A 372 3.25 20.53 5.89
CA TYR A 372 4.39 21.20 6.49
C TYR A 372 5.15 20.32 7.51
N PRO A 373 4.51 19.68 8.50
CA PRO A 373 5.22 18.80 9.41
C PRO A 373 5.77 17.56 8.71
N THR A 374 5.08 17.04 7.67
CA THR A 374 5.61 15.95 6.85
C THR A 374 6.88 16.36 6.12
N ARG A 375 6.90 17.56 5.53
CA ARG A 375 8.09 18.14 4.89
C ARG A 375 9.23 18.29 5.89
N TRP A 376 8.95 18.86 7.06
CA TRP A 376 9.93 18.99 8.14
C TRP A 376 10.54 17.64 8.51
N PHE A 377 9.71 16.62 8.70
CA PHE A 377 10.17 15.27 9.03
C PHE A 377 10.98 14.63 7.88
N ALA A 378 10.57 14.83 6.62
CA ALA A 378 11.33 14.38 5.46
C ALA A 378 12.71 15.06 5.39
N ASP A 379 12.78 16.35 5.71
CA ASP A 379 14.04 17.11 5.78
C ASP A 379 14.92 16.64 6.94
N LEU A 380 14.33 16.38 8.12
CA LEU A 380 15.03 15.81 9.26
C LEU A 380 15.68 14.46 8.91
N LYS A 381 14.94 13.55 8.26
CA LYS A 381 15.48 12.26 7.78
C LYS A 381 16.66 12.43 6.82
N ARG A 382 16.63 13.46 5.99
CA ARG A 382 17.74 13.72 5.03
C ARG A 382 18.97 14.27 5.72
N ARG A 383 18.80 15.14 6.72
CA ARG A 383 19.90 15.80 7.44
C ARG A 383 20.52 14.91 8.51
N ARG A 384 19.68 14.15 9.23
CA ARG A 384 20.09 13.36 10.41
C ARG A 384 20.22 11.88 10.07
N ARG A 385 21.09 11.56 9.11
CA ARG A 385 21.42 10.17 8.74
C ARG A 385 22.18 9.42 9.85
N ASP A 386 22.74 10.14 10.81
CA ASP A 386 23.35 9.63 12.03
C ASP A 386 22.34 8.90 12.93
N LEU A 387 21.09 9.31 12.92
CA LEU A 387 20.02 8.70 13.71
C LEU A 387 19.50 7.43 13.03
N ARG A 388 20.07 6.30 13.37
CA ARG A 388 19.78 5.00 12.74
C ARG A 388 18.31 4.59 12.78
N TRP A 389 17.56 5.00 13.80
CA TRP A 389 16.14 4.67 13.96
C TRP A 389 15.26 5.38 12.92
N LEU A 390 15.64 6.57 12.43
CA LEU A 390 14.89 7.30 11.40
C LEU A 390 14.75 6.53 10.08
N ARG A 391 15.63 5.57 9.81
CA ARG A 391 15.57 4.73 8.60
C ARG A 391 14.38 3.77 8.58
N TYR A 392 13.78 3.51 9.75
CA TYR A 392 12.61 2.63 9.86
C TYR A 392 11.28 3.37 9.57
N PHE A 393 11.31 4.69 9.61
CA PHE A 393 10.21 5.59 9.24
C PHE A 393 10.36 6.06 7.76
#